data_cac9c1ccc7d1bea540dd2e9d973aac7f
#
_entry.id   cac9c1ccc7d1bea540dd2e9d973aac7f
#
_cell.length_a   1.000
_cell.length_b   1.000
_cell.length_c   1.000
_cell.angle_alpha   90.00
_cell.angle_beta   90.00
_cell.angle_gamma   90.00
#
_symmetry.space_group_name_H-M   'P 1'
#
loop_
_entity.id
_entity.type
_entity.pdbx_description
1 polymer ?
#
loop_
_entity_poly.entity_id
_entity_poly.type
_entity_poly.pdbx_seq_one_letter_code
_entity_poly.pdbx_strand_id
1 'polypeptide(L)'
;MQEEKGENARLSAFVGAIAVGDLVKSTLGPKGMDKILQSASTGEIMVTNDGATILKSIALDNAAAKVLVNISKVQDDEVGDGTTSVTVLAAELLREAEKLVNQKIHPQTIIEGYRLAAQAALQALEKSAVNNSKNKEEFRKDLRAIARTTLSSKVLAQDRDQFADLACDAVLRLGGTTDLEHIQVIKKPGGKLSDSYLDEGFILDKRIGVNQPKKLKNAKIMVANTAMDTDKVKIFGARMKVDSTGKLAELEKSEKEKMRQKVERIKAHGINCFINRQLIYNWPEQLFTEAGIMSIEHADFDGIERLALVTGGEIASTFDHPDTVKLGHCDTIEEVIIGEDTLIRFSGMGEGGGKACTIVLRGATEQLLDEAERSLHDALAVLSQVVKEPRVTLGGGCAEMVMAKAVDSLAQKIPGKKRIAVDAFSTALRQLPTILADNAGLDSSALVSELRSEVYRGMSTSGLDLLTPGGGITDMRELGVVESYKLKKAVVSSASEAAELLLRVDNIIRAAPRRRERM
;
A
#
# COMPACT_ATOMS: atom_id res chain seq x y z
N MET A 1 6.49 -40.11 5.63
CA MET A 1 7.21 -39.06 4.89
C MET A 1 6.74 -39.15 3.46
N GLN A 2 6.05 -38.16 2.93
CA GLN A 2 5.69 -38.14 1.51
C GLN A 2 6.79 -37.39 0.77
N GLU A 3 7.36 -38.01 -0.24
CA GLU A 3 8.46 -37.47 -1.02
C GLU A 3 8.14 -37.63 -2.51
N GLU A 4 8.25 -36.52 -3.25
CA GLU A 4 8.14 -36.50 -4.71
C GLU A 4 9.56 -36.27 -5.27
N LYS A 5 10.02 -37.09 -6.21
CA LYS A 5 11.39 -37.06 -6.73
C LYS A 5 11.47 -36.86 -8.24
N GLY A 6 12.53 -36.21 -8.68
CA GLY A 6 12.94 -36.12 -10.07
C GLY A 6 11.91 -35.44 -10.96
N GLU A 7 11.47 -36.10 -12.03
CA GLU A 7 10.54 -35.55 -13.00
C GLU A 7 9.16 -35.24 -12.39
N ASN A 8 8.68 -36.05 -11.45
CA ASN A 8 7.40 -35.80 -10.78
C ASN A 8 7.42 -34.56 -9.89
N ALA A 9 8.51 -34.32 -9.17
CA ALA A 9 8.66 -33.11 -8.34
C ALA A 9 8.72 -31.86 -9.22
N ARG A 10 9.42 -31.89 -10.33
CA ARG A 10 9.47 -30.78 -11.29
C ARG A 10 8.13 -30.52 -11.93
N LEU A 11 7.44 -31.57 -12.39
CA LEU A 11 6.11 -31.44 -12.96
C LEU A 11 5.12 -30.83 -11.96
N SER A 12 5.13 -31.32 -10.71
CA SER A 12 4.31 -30.78 -9.63
C SER A 12 4.61 -29.29 -9.37
N ALA A 13 5.89 -28.89 -9.40
CA ALA A 13 6.32 -27.51 -9.24
C ALA A 13 5.82 -26.62 -10.41
N PHE A 14 5.99 -27.06 -11.66
CA PHE A 14 5.54 -26.31 -12.83
C PHE A 14 4.02 -26.17 -12.85
N VAL A 15 3.29 -27.26 -12.66
CA VAL A 15 1.81 -27.23 -12.63
C VAL A 15 1.29 -26.30 -11.54
N GLY A 16 1.86 -26.37 -10.33
CA GLY A 16 1.44 -25.52 -9.23
C GLY A 16 1.71 -24.03 -9.47
N ALA A 17 2.88 -23.70 -9.99
CA ALA A 17 3.25 -22.32 -10.29
C ALA A 17 2.45 -21.73 -11.46
N ILE A 18 2.32 -22.47 -12.55
CA ILE A 18 1.56 -22.06 -13.74
C ILE A 18 0.08 -21.85 -13.39
N ALA A 19 -0.52 -22.75 -12.59
CA ALA A 19 -1.90 -22.63 -12.15
C ALA A 19 -2.16 -21.34 -11.36
N VAL A 20 -1.22 -20.93 -10.50
CA VAL A 20 -1.31 -19.65 -9.76
C VAL A 20 -1.25 -18.47 -10.72
N GLY A 21 -0.35 -18.46 -11.69
CA GLY A 21 -0.28 -17.42 -12.71
C GLY A 21 -1.57 -17.33 -13.53
N ASP A 22 -2.09 -18.46 -13.98
CA ASP A 22 -3.34 -18.54 -14.76
C ASP A 22 -4.56 -18.07 -13.97
N LEU A 23 -4.54 -18.24 -12.65
CA LEU A 23 -5.61 -17.77 -11.78
C LEU A 23 -5.70 -16.24 -11.76
N VAL A 24 -4.54 -15.55 -11.71
CA VAL A 24 -4.52 -14.09 -11.58
C VAL A 24 -4.35 -13.34 -12.91
N LYS A 25 -3.96 -13.99 -13.99
CA LYS A 25 -3.72 -13.32 -15.28
C LYS A 25 -4.93 -12.54 -15.82
N SER A 26 -6.15 -12.98 -15.53
CA SER A 26 -7.38 -12.30 -15.98
C SER A 26 -7.67 -10.99 -15.24
N THR A 27 -6.94 -10.68 -14.16
CA THR A 27 -7.04 -9.41 -13.44
C THR A 27 -6.01 -8.38 -13.91
N LEU A 28 -5.11 -8.75 -14.84
CA LEU A 28 -4.04 -7.88 -15.30
C LEU A 28 -4.54 -6.80 -16.27
N GLY A 29 -4.13 -5.57 -16.03
CA GLY A 29 -4.34 -4.41 -16.92
C GLY A 29 -5.69 -3.70 -16.75
N PRO A 30 -5.91 -2.62 -17.50
CA PRO A 30 -7.06 -1.71 -17.32
C PRO A 30 -8.41 -2.34 -17.70
N LYS A 31 -8.41 -3.47 -18.39
CA LYS A 31 -9.59 -4.29 -18.74
C LYS A 31 -9.61 -5.62 -17.98
N GLY A 32 -8.79 -5.75 -16.93
CA GLY A 32 -8.83 -6.89 -16.03
C GLY A 32 -10.17 -7.01 -15.33
N MET A 33 -10.54 -8.26 -14.97
CA MET A 33 -11.79 -8.58 -14.30
C MET A 33 -11.56 -8.86 -12.82
N ASP A 34 -12.52 -8.50 -11.98
CA ASP A 34 -12.49 -8.77 -10.56
C ASP A 34 -12.76 -10.24 -10.24
N LYS A 35 -12.28 -10.70 -9.09
CA LYS A 35 -12.55 -12.01 -8.53
C LYS A 35 -13.44 -11.89 -7.30
N ILE A 36 -14.40 -12.81 -7.15
CA ILE A 36 -15.17 -12.96 -5.92
C ILE A 36 -14.50 -14.05 -5.08
N LEU A 37 -14.11 -13.67 -3.87
CA LEU A 37 -13.55 -14.56 -2.87
C LEU A 37 -14.59 -14.78 -1.77
N GLN A 38 -14.94 -16.02 -1.49
CA GLN A 38 -15.87 -16.37 -0.42
C GLN A 38 -15.17 -17.21 0.62
N SER A 39 -15.19 -16.75 1.87
CA SER A 39 -14.64 -17.48 3.00
C SER A 39 -15.48 -18.72 3.30
N ALA A 40 -14.84 -19.88 3.29
CA ALA A 40 -15.53 -21.16 3.62
C ALA A 40 -15.96 -21.24 5.08
N SER A 41 -15.32 -20.49 5.98
CA SER A 41 -15.59 -20.52 7.44
C SER A 41 -16.62 -19.48 7.89
N THR A 42 -16.53 -18.25 7.37
CA THR A 42 -17.39 -17.13 7.77
C THR A 42 -18.51 -16.82 6.78
N GLY A 43 -18.40 -17.30 5.53
CA GLY A 43 -19.30 -16.93 4.44
C GLY A 43 -19.10 -15.51 3.92
N GLU A 44 -18.13 -14.79 4.44
CA GLU A 44 -17.77 -13.42 4.03
C GLU A 44 -17.38 -13.37 2.57
N ILE A 45 -17.85 -12.34 1.87
CA ILE A 45 -17.61 -12.15 0.43
C ILE A 45 -16.70 -10.92 0.26
N MET A 46 -15.63 -11.10 -0.49
CA MET A 46 -14.72 -10.03 -0.90
C MET A 46 -14.66 -10.00 -2.43
N VAL A 47 -14.74 -8.83 -3.03
CA VAL A 47 -14.56 -8.63 -4.47
C VAL A 47 -13.31 -7.82 -4.67
N THR A 48 -12.34 -8.34 -5.42
CA THR A 48 -11.06 -7.66 -5.65
C THR A 48 -10.40 -8.11 -6.95
N ASN A 49 -9.55 -7.28 -7.51
CA ASN A 49 -8.65 -7.61 -8.60
C ASN A 49 -7.17 -7.57 -8.19
N ASP A 50 -6.87 -7.24 -6.96
CA ASP A 50 -5.49 -7.24 -6.46
C ASP A 50 -4.92 -8.66 -6.34
N GLY A 51 -3.81 -8.91 -7.04
CA GLY A 51 -3.15 -10.21 -7.09
C GLY A 51 -2.68 -10.71 -5.73
N ALA A 52 -2.12 -9.84 -4.88
CA ALA A 52 -1.66 -10.23 -3.56
C ALA A 52 -2.82 -10.65 -2.65
N THR A 53 -3.91 -9.88 -2.64
CA THR A 53 -5.11 -10.18 -1.87
C THR A 53 -5.75 -11.49 -2.31
N ILE A 54 -5.87 -11.72 -3.63
CA ILE A 54 -6.39 -12.98 -4.17
C ILE A 54 -5.55 -14.15 -3.69
N LEU A 55 -4.23 -14.06 -3.85
CA LEU A 55 -3.32 -15.17 -3.55
C LEU A 55 -3.17 -15.43 -2.04
N LYS A 56 -3.27 -14.40 -1.21
CA LYS A 56 -3.27 -14.54 0.27
C LYS A 56 -4.53 -15.25 0.77
N SER A 57 -5.65 -15.08 0.09
CA SER A 57 -6.97 -15.61 0.50
C SER A 57 -7.21 -17.06 0.08
N ILE A 58 -6.40 -17.59 -0.84
CA ILE A 58 -6.59 -18.94 -1.37
C ILE A 58 -5.77 -19.96 -0.57
N ALA A 59 -6.42 -21.05 -0.16
CA ALA A 59 -5.73 -22.17 0.47
C ALA A 59 -4.98 -22.97 -0.60
N LEU A 60 -3.66 -22.92 -0.57
CA LEU A 60 -2.79 -23.63 -1.52
C LEU A 60 -1.95 -24.69 -0.77
N ASP A 61 -1.99 -25.92 -1.27
CA ASP A 61 -1.19 -27.03 -0.73
C ASP A 61 0.15 -27.20 -1.45
N ASN A 62 0.24 -26.76 -2.71
CA ASN A 62 1.43 -26.91 -3.53
C ASN A 62 2.57 -26.00 -3.06
N ALA A 63 3.76 -26.56 -2.89
CA ALA A 63 4.94 -25.84 -2.40
C ALA A 63 5.41 -24.73 -3.36
N ALA A 64 5.39 -25.00 -4.69
CA ALA A 64 5.80 -24.03 -5.70
C ALA A 64 4.78 -22.87 -5.81
N ALA A 65 3.49 -23.18 -5.71
CA ALA A 65 2.45 -22.16 -5.62
C ALA A 65 2.68 -21.20 -4.46
N LYS A 66 3.07 -21.71 -3.28
CA LYS A 66 3.40 -20.88 -2.11
C LYS A 66 4.59 -19.95 -2.33
N VAL A 67 5.58 -20.36 -3.14
CA VAL A 67 6.69 -19.47 -3.53
C VAL A 67 6.18 -18.28 -4.32
N LEU A 68 5.29 -18.51 -5.31
CA LEU A 68 4.70 -17.41 -6.08
C LEU A 68 3.84 -16.47 -5.22
N VAL A 69 3.08 -17.01 -4.29
CA VAL A 69 2.34 -16.20 -3.31
C VAL A 69 3.28 -15.33 -2.49
N ASN A 70 4.40 -15.88 -2.04
CA ASN A 70 5.38 -15.12 -1.26
C ASN A 70 6.03 -14.00 -2.06
N ILE A 71 6.38 -14.21 -3.33
CA ILE A 71 6.93 -13.11 -4.16
C ILE A 71 5.90 -12.02 -4.42
N SER A 72 4.62 -12.39 -4.62
CA SER A 72 3.53 -11.42 -4.75
C SER A 72 3.39 -10.59 -3.47
N LYS A 73 3.49 -11.24 -2.29
CA LYS A 73 3.47 -10.54 -1.00
C LYS A 73 4.65 -9.59 -0.82
N VAL A 74 5.87 -10.03 -1.15
CA VAL A 74 7.06 -9.17 -1.06
C VAL A 74 6.96 -7.97 -2.00
N GLN A 75 6.41 -8.17 -3.21
CA GLN A 75 6.16 -7.09 -4.16
C GLN A 75 5.17 -6.06 -3.59
N ASP A 76 4.11 -6.54 -2.92
CA ASP A 76 3.12 -5.72 -2.24
C ASP A 76 3.77 -4.90 -1.11
N ASP A 77 4.51 -5.56 -0.23
CA ASP A 77 5.18 -4.94 0.93
C ASP A 77 6.25 -3.90 0.51
N GLU A 78 6.98 -4.13 -0.59
CA GLU A 78 8.10 -3.24 -1.02
C GLU A 78 7.69 -2.11 -1.96
N VAL A 79 6.71 -2.35 -2.83
CA VAL A 79 6.33 -1.42 -3.90
C VAL A 79 4.85 -1.02 -3.82
N GLY A 80 4.00 -1.93 -3.36
CA GLY A 80 2.56 -1.73 -3.21
C GLY A 80 1.76 -1.90 -4.50
N ASP A 81 2.40 -2.30 -5.62
CA ASP A 81 1.71 -2.60 -6.88
C ASP A 81 2.53 -3.59 -7.72
N GLY A 82 1.96 -4.08 -8.84
CA GLY A 82 2.60 -5.05 -9.71
C GLY A 82 2.56 -6.49 -9.19
N THR A 83 1.77 -6.78 -8.19
CA THR A 83 1.60 -8.09 -7.55
C THR A 83 1.13 -9.15 -8.54
N THR A 84 0.19 -8.80 -9.41
CA THR A 84 -0.27 -9.65 -10.52
C THR A 84 0.82 -9.83 -11.57
N SER A 85 1.50 -8.75 -11.96
CA SER A 85 2.54 -8.77 -13.01
C SER A 85 3.71 -9.67 -12.63
N VAL A 86 4.19 -9.61 -11.38
CA VAL A 86 5.31 -10.45 -10.91
C VAL A 86 4.94 -11.92 -10.92
N THR A 87 3.72 -12.25 -10.50
CA THR A 87 3.22 -13.64 -10.46
C THR A 87 3.05 -14.21 -11.86
N VAL A 88 2.45 -13.43 -12.76
CA VAL A 88 2.23 -13.82 -14.15
C VAL A 88 3.56 -13.99 -14.88
N LEU A 89 4.50 -13.06 -14.74
CA LEU A 89 5.82 -13.18 -15.37
C LEU A 89 6.58 -14.40 -14.87
N ALA A 90 6.57 -14.68 -13.56
CA ALA A 90 7.20 -15.87 -13.00
C ALA A 90 6.57 -17.17 -13.56
N ALA A 91 5.24 -17.21 -13.67
CA ALA A 91 4.53 -18.34 -14.24
C ALA A 91 4.86 -18.54 -15.74
N GLU A 92 4.94 -17.46 -16.52
CA GLU A 92 5.30 -17.56 -17.94
C GLU A 92 6.77 -17.95 -18.14
N LEU A 93 7.68 -17.48 -17.29
CA LEU A 93 9.09 -17.94 -17.29
C LEU A 93 9.16 -19.45 -17.03
N LEU A 94 8.36 -19.96 -16.08
CA LEU A 94 8.32 -21.40 -15.78
C LEU A 94 7.63 -22.19 -16.88
N ARG A 95 6.61 -21.65 -17.54
CA ARG A 95 5.94 -22.26 -18.70
C ARG A 95 6.90 -22.45 -19.86
N GLU A 96 7.70 -21.43 -20.17
CA GLU A 96 8.74 -21.55 -21.19
C GLU A 96 9.86 -22.51 -20.76
N ALA A 97 10.25 -22.49 -19.49
CA ALA A 97 11.25 -23.41 -18.95
C ALA A 97 10.79 -24.87 -19.01
N GLU A 98 9.51 -25.16 -18.75
CA GLU A 98 8.91 -26.49 -18.89
C GLU A 98 9.10 -27.04 -20.31
N LYS A 99 8.84 -26.22 -21.33
CA LYS A 99 9.05 -26.61 -22.75
C LYS A 99 10.52 -27.00 -23.00
N LEU A 100 11.45 -26.24 -22.43
CA LEU A 100 12.90 -26.49 -22.58
C LEU A 100 13.35 -27.76 -21.83
N VAL A 101 12.83 -28.01 -20.64
CA VAL A 101 13.10 -29.25 -19.88
C VAL A 101 12.57 -30.46 -20.63
N ASN A 102 11.40 -30.36 -21.24
CA ASN A 102 10.82 -31.42 -22.11
C ASN A 102 11.69 -31.68 -23.36
N GLN A 103 12.40 -30.68 -23.86
CA GLN A 103 13.42 -30.79 -24.93
C GLN A 103 14.77 -31.32 -24.42
N LYS A 104 14.84 -31.81 -23.17
CA LYS A 104 16.06 -32.35 -22.51
C LYS A 104 17.19 -31.32 -22.37
N ILE A 105 16.84 -30.04 -22.20
CA ILE A 105 17.81 -29.03 -21.79
C ILE A 105 17.92 -29.07 -20.27
N HIS A 106 19.15 -29.14 -19.76
CA HIS A 106 19.40 -29.23 -18.33
C HIS A 106 18.94 -27.95 -17.60
N PRO A 107 18.24 -28.03 -16.46
CA PRO A 107 17.76 -26.85 -15.71
C PRO A 107 18.83 -25.82 -15.40
N GLN A 108 20.06 -26.22 -15.07
CA GLN A 108 21.17 -25.29 -14.82
C GLN A 108 21.52 -24.44 -16.05
N THR A 109 21.43 -25.01 -17.26
CA THR A 109 21.65 -24.24 -18.50
C THR A 109 20.54 -23.21 -18.72
N ILE A 110 19.30 -23.56 -18.36
CA ILE A 110 18.16 -22.63 -18.41
C ILE A 110 18.36 -21.49 -17.41
N ILE A 111 18.75 -21.80 -16.18
CA ILE A 111 19.04 -20.81 -15.11
C ILE A 111 20.14 -19.84 -15.55
N GLU A 112 21.25 -20.35 -16.09
CA GLU A 112 22.32 -19.48 -16.59
C GLU A 112 21.84 -18.56 -17.73
N GLY A 113 21.03 -19.08 -18.66
CA GLY A 113 20.41 -18.28 -19.70
C GLY A 113 19.47 -17.22 -19.16
N TYR A 114 18.63 -17.55 -18.20
CA TYR A 114 17.70 -16.63 -17.55
C TYR A 114 18.42 -15.50 -16.80
N ARG A 115 19.52 -15.80 -16.10
CA ARG A 115 20.35 -14.77 -15.45
C ARG A 115 20.91 -13.75 -16.43
N LEU A 116 21.47 -14.23 -17.55
CA LEU A 116 21.99 -13.37 -18.58
C LEU A 116 20.89 -12.51 -19.22
N ALA A 117 19.73 -13.11 -19.48
CA ALA A 117 18.57 -12.44 -20.04
C ALA A 117 18.01 -11.39 -19.06
N ALA A 118 17.84 -11.70 -17.79
CA ALA A 118 17.36 -10.77 -16.76
C ALA A 118 18.31 -9.57 -16.64
N GLN A 119 19.62 -9.80 -16.65
CA GLN A 119 20.62 -8.74 -16.60
C GLN A 119 20.53 -7.79 -17.79
N ALA A 120 20.37 -8.32 -19.01
CA ALA A 120 20.21 -7.53 -20.21
C ALA A 120 18.87 -6.77 -20.22
N ALA A 121 17.79 -7.39 -19.76
CA ALA A 121 16.48 -6.76 -19.62
C ALA A 121 16.54 -5.56 -18.67
N LEU A 122 17.12 -5.74 -17.48
CA LEU A 122 17.25 -4.68 -16.48
C LEU A 122 18.14 -3.53 -16.96
N GLN A 123 19.23 -3.80 -17.68
CA GLN A 123 20.06 -2.76 -18.29
C GLN A 123 19.31 -1.98 -19.36
N ALA A 124 18.48 -2.64 -20.15
CA ALA A 124 17.65 -1.98 -21.15
C ALA A 124 16.57 -1.11 -20.52
N LEU A 125 15.93 -1.61 -19.45
CA LEU A 125 14.96 -0.87 -18.66
C LEU A 125 15.58 0.39 -18.04
N GLU A 126 16.77 0.27 -17.47
CA GLU A 126 17.50 1.41 -16.88
C GLU A 126 17.82 2.49 -17.92
N LYS A 127 18.23 2.08 -19.12
CA LYS A 127 18.52 3.03 -20.21
C LYS A 127 17.28 3.72 -20.77
N SER A 128 16.12 3.08 -20.70
CA SER A 128 14.84 3.65 -21.16
C SER A 128 14.16 4.54 -20.11
N ALA A 129 14.60 4.45 -18.86
CA ALA A 129 14.03 5.22 -17.77
C ALA A 129 14.34 6.72 -17.88
N VAL A 130 13.34 7.54 -17.57
CA VAL A 130 13.44 9.01 -17.61
C VAL A 130 13.36 9.54 -16.17
N ASN A 131 14.09 10.61 -15.89
CA ASN A 131 14.08 11.27 -14.58
C ASN A 131 13.78 12.77 -14.74
N ASN A 132 12.60 13.17 -14.31
CA ASN A 132 12.12 14.56 -14.38
C ASN A 132 12.13 15.26 -13.00
N SER A 133 12.77 14.69 -11.98
CA SER A 133 12.77 15.22 -10.60
C SER A 133 13.28 16.66 -10.45
N LYS A 134 14.06 17.15 -11.41
CA LYS A 134 14.59 18.52 -11.42
C LYS A 134 13.54 19.57 -11.74
N ASN A 135 12.48 19.21 -12.45
CA ASN A 135 11.37 20.09 -12.81
C ASN A 135 10.12 19.70 -12.04
N LYS A 136 9.72 20.51 -11.06
CA LYS A 136 8.57 20.23 -10.17
C LYS A 136 7.25 20.02 -10.93
N GLU A 137 7.02 20.74 -12.03
CA GLU A 137 5.79 20.61 -12.80
C GLU A 137 5.77 19.31 -13.59
N GLU A 138 6.89 18.95 -14.23
CA GLU A 138 6.99 17.67 -14.94
C GLU A 138 6.94 16.50 -13.99
N PHE A 139 7.61 16.59 -12.85
CA PHE A 139 7.56 15.57 -11.81
C PHE A 139 6.13 15.35 -11.29
N ARG A 140 5.36 16.42 -11.06
CA ARG A 140 3.95 16.32 -10.66
C ARG A 140 3.09 15.68 -11.77
N LYS A 141 3.37 15.97 -13.05
CA LYS A 141 2.70 15.30 -14.19
C LYS A 141 3.02 13.80 -14.21
N ASP A 142 4.28 13.43 -13.97
CA ASP A 142 4.68 12.02 -13.88
C ASP A 142 3.97 11.30 -12.72
N LEU A 143 3.94 11.90 -11.53
CA LEU A 143 3.21 11.35 -10.37
C LEU A 143 1.73 11.13 -10.70
N ARG A 144 1.09 12.13 -11.32
CA ARG A 144 -0.31 12.02 -11.74
C ARG A 144 -0.52 10.92 -12.78
N ALA A 145 0.36 10.82 -13.77
CA ALA A 145 0.30 9.81 -14.80
C ALA A 145 0.46 8.39 -14.21
N ILE A 146 1.39 8.21 -13.27
CA ILE A 146 1.58 6.94 -12.56
C ILE A 146 0.34 6.58 -11.75
N ALA A 147 -0.21 7.52 -10.98
CA ALA A 147 -1.43 7.27 -10.21
C ALA A 147 -2.61 6.89 -11.11
N ARG A 148 -2.79 7.59 -12.25
CA ARG A 148 -3.81 7.24 -13.26
C ARG A 148 -3.62 5.84 -13.83
N THR A 149 -2.39 5.44 -14.09
CA THR A 149 -2.08 4.11 -14.61
C THR A 149 -2.40 3.04 -13.57
N THR A 150 -1.98 3.20 -12.32
CA THR A 150 -2.27 2.28 -11.22
C THR A 150 -3.77 2.16 -10.96
N LEU A 151 -4.51 3.28 -10.95
CA LEU A 151 -5.94 3.29 -10.70
C LEU A 151 -6.78 2.80 -11.89
N SER A 152 -6.22 2.74 -13.09
CA SER A 152 -6.96 2.37 -14.30
C SER A 152 -7.49 0.93 -14.31
N SER A 153 -6.87 0.03 -13.55
CA SER A 153 -7.27 -1.37 -13.38
C SER A 153 -8.15 -1.62 -12.16
N LYS A 154 -8.44 -0.59 -11.37
CA LYS A 154 -9.08 -0.70 -10.06
C LYS A 154 -10.53 -0.18 -10.10
N VAL A 155 -11.26 -0.38 -9.00
CA VAL A 155 -12.63 0.10 -8.85
C VAL A 155 -12.76 1.62 -9.03
N LEU A 156 -11.70 2.37 -8.77
CA LEU A 156 -11.61 3.81 -8.92
C LEU A 156 -11.38 4.29 -10.36
N ALA A 157 -11.36 3.39 -11.34
CA ALA A 157 -11.06 3.72 -12.75
C ALA A 157 -12.01 4.77 -13.37
N GLN A 158 -13.27 4.82 -12.94
CA GLN A 158 -14.25 5.80 -13.44
C GLN A 158 -13.91 7.23 -13.02
N ASP A 159 -13.45 7.41 -11.78
CA ASP A 159 -13.07 8.69 -11.18
C ASP A 159 -11.54 8.84 -11.04
N ARG A 160 -10.77 8.14 -11.88
CA ARG A 160 -9.31 8.02 -11.79
C ARG A 160 -8.57 9.35 -11.76
N ASP A 161 -9.06 10.36 -12.47
CA ASP A 161 -8.41 11.68 -12.52
C ASP A 161 -8.50 12.39 -11.18
N GLN A 162 -9.66 12.35 -10.53
CA GLN A 162 -9.88 12.92 -9.20
C GLN A 162 -9.02 12.20 -8.15
N PHE A 163 -9.04 10.87 -8.15
CA PHE A 163 -8.28 10.09 -7.17
C PHE A 163 -6.77 10.16 -7.42
N ALA A 164 -6.34 10.30 -8.67
CA ALA A 164 -4.93 10.54 -8.99
C ALA A 164 -4.44 11.89 -8.44
N ASP A 165 -5.22 12.95 -8.65
CA ASP A 165 -4.89 14.27 -8.09
C ASP A 165 -4.88 14.23 -6.55
N LEU A 166 -5.87 13.59 -5.94
CA LEU A 166 -5.99 13.41 -4.51
C LEU A 166 -4.79 12.65 -3.92
N ALA A 167 -4.39 11.54 -4.54
CA ALA A 167 -3.24 10.75 -4.11
C ALA A 167 -1.93 11.54 -4.26
N CYS A 168 -1.74 12.26 -5.37
CA CYS A 168 -0.57 13.12 -5.58
C CYS A 168 -0.47 14.21 -4.51
N ASP A 169 -1.56 14.90 -4.23
CA ASP A 169 -1.59 15.96 -3.23
C ASP A 169 -1.35 15.42 -1.83
N ALA A 170 -1.89 14.25 -1.49
CA ALA A 170 -1.65 13.58 -0.22
C ALA A 170 -0.16 13.24 -0.03
N VAL A 171 0.49 12.62 -1.02
CA VAL A 171 1.90 12.25 -0.94
C VAL A 171 2.82 13.47 -0.92
N LEU A 172 2.51 14.51 -1.68
CA LEU A 172 3.29 15.74 -1.68
C LEU A 172 3.21 16.51 -0.35
N ARG A 173 2.06 16.42 0.36
CA ARG A 173 1.92 17.00 1.71
C ARG A 173 2.83 16.35 2.75
N LEU A 174 3.20 15.09 2.58
CA LEU A 174 4.12 14.41 3.50
C LEU A 174 5.53 15.03 3.51
N GLY A 175 5.84 15.93 2.58
CA GLY A 175 7.08 16.73 2.61
C GLY A 175 8.36 15.91 2.47
N GLY A 176 8.31 14.76 1.80
CA GLY A 176 9.45 13.87 1.55
C GLY A 176 9.55 12.67 2.51
N THR A 177 8.71 12.59 3.52
CA THR A 177 8.52 11.32 4.24
C THR A 177 7.72 10.38 3.35
N THR A 178 8.03 9.10 3.42
CA THR A 178 7.36 8.07 2.60
C THR A 178 6.57 7.11 3.47
N ASP A 179 6.30 7.52 4.69
CA ASP A 179 5.52 6.78 5.65
C ASP A 179 4.03 7.04 5.39
N LEU A 180 3.35 6.02 4.86
CA LEU A 180 1.93 6.10 4.54
C LEU A 180 1.05 6.06 5.79
N GLU A 181 1.58 5.68 6.95
CA GLU A 181 0.84 5.74 8.21
C GLU A 181 0.41 7.17 8.57
N HIS A 182 1.07 8.18 8.02
CA HIS A 182 0.70 9.58 8.18
C HIS A 182 -0.49 10.02 7.31
N ILE A 183 -0.94 9.20 6.37
CA ILE A 183 -2.16 9.42 5.59
C ILE A 183 -3.28 8.60 6.19
N GLN A 184 -4.22 9.27 6.82
CA GLN A 184 -5.41 8.62 7.37
C GLN A 184 -6.47 8.50 6.29
N VAL A 185 -7.06 7.31 6.17
CA VAL A 185 -8.23 7.09 5.31
C VAL A 185 -9.44 6.84 6.19
N ILE A 186 -10.48 7.65 6.03
CA ILE A 186 -11.75 7.51 6.75
C ILE A 186 -12.81 7.06 5.74
N LYS A 187 -13.44 5.93 6.00
CA LYS A 187 -14.53 5.38 5.19
C LYS A 187 -15.86 5.75 5.81
N LYS A 188 -16.70 6.47 5.06
CA LYS A 188 -18.05 6.83 5.52
C LYS A 188 -19.08 6.45 4.46
N PRO A 189 -19.97 5.48 4.74
CA PRO A 189 -21.04 5.08 3.83
C PRO A 189 -21.95 6.26 3.46
N GLY A 190 -22.53 6.20 2.29
CA GLY A 190 -23.41 7.22 1.73
C GLY A 190 -22.71 8.15 0.75
N GLY A 191 -23.44 8.63 -0.22
CA GLY A 191 -22.92 9.39 -1.36
C GLY A 191 -22.31 8.50 -2.45
N LYS A 192 -21.53 9.10 -3.32
CA LYS A 192 -20.82 8.46 -4.43
C LYS A 192 -19.31 8.49 -4.18
N LEU A 193 -18.55 7.66 -4.89
CA LEU A 193 -17.09 7.71 -4.86
C LEU A 193 -16.55 9.08 -5.27
N SER A 194 -17.20 9.75 -6.23
CA SER A 194 -16.86 11.12 -6.64
C SER A 194 -16.99 12.18 -5.55
N ASP A 195 -17.72 11.88 -4.47
CA ASP A 195 -17.86 12.78 -3.31
C ASP A 195 -16.70 12.65 -2.31
N SER A 196 -15.75 11.76 -2.60
CA SER A 196 -14.52 11.58 -1.80
C SER A 196 -13.57 12.76 -1.98
N TYR A 197 -12.85 13.13 -0.92
CA TYR A 197 -11.96 14.29 -0.95
C TYR A 197 -10.78 14.15 0.00
N LEU A 198 -9.72 14.91 -0.29
CA LEU A 198 -8.62 15.15 0.63
C LEU A 198 -8.95 16.38 1.48
N ASP A 199 -8.98 16.25 2.80
CA ASP A 199 -9.24 17.39 3.65
C ASP A 199 -8.07 18.39 3.63
N GLU A 200 -8.38 19.67 3.71
CA GLU A 200 -7.34 20.72 3.76
C GLU A 200 -6.53 20.68 5.06
N GLY A 201 -7.12 20.15 6.12
CA GLY A 201 -6.51 19.96 7.41
C GLY A 201 -6.39 18.48 7.78
N PHE A 202 -6.89 18.13 8.96
CA PHE A 202 -6.91 16.78 9.49
C PHE A 202 -8.25 16.49 10.15
N ILE A 203 -8.79 15.29 9.97
CA ILE A 203 -10.05 14.87 10.58
C ILE A 203 -9.77 13.72 11.56
N LEU A 204 -10.26 13.84 12.78
CA LEU A 204 -10.17 12.82 13.81
C LEU A 204 -11.56 12.18 14.04
N ASP A 205 -11.63 10.86 13.96
CA ASP A 205 -12.84 10.08 14.23
C ASP A 205 -12.97 9.83 15.75
N LYS A 206 -13.21 10.91 16.49
CA LYS A 206 -13.42 10.93 17.93
C LYS A 206 -14.42 12.02 18.29
N ARG A 207 -14.79 12.09 19.57
CA ARG A 207 -15.77 13.06 20.08
C ARG A 207 -15.13 14.03 21.05
N ILE A 208 -15.66 15.24 21.08
CA ILE A 208 -15.33 16.28 22.06
C ILE A 208 -16.03 15.94 23.38
N GLY A 209 -15.41 16.26 24.50
CA GLY A 209 -15.96 16.07 25.84
C GLY A 209 -17.32 16.73 26.05
N VAL A 210 -18.09 16.21 27.00
CA VAL A 210 -19.45 16.65 27.29
C VAL A 210 -19.45 18.10 27.80
N ASN A 211 -20.43 18.89 27.34
CA ASN A 211 -20.58 20.32 27.70
C ASN A 211 -19.40 21.22 27.35
N GLN A 212 -18.54 20.81 26.43
CA GLN A 212 -17.42 21.60 25.96
C GLN A 212 -17.75 22.32 24.65
N PRO A 213 -17.02 23.42 24.31
CA PRO A 213 -17.25 24.14 23.07
C PRO A 213 -16.99 23.25 21.86
N LYS A 214 -17.92 23.26 20.89
CA LYS A 214 -17.83 22.46 19.67
C LYS A 214 -17.00 23.14 18.57
N LYS A 215 -16.60 24.38 18.78
CA LYS A 215 -15.73 25.13 17.89
C LYS A 215 -14.73 25.94 18.71
N LEU A 216 -13.48 25.85 18.35
CA LEU A 216 -12.37 26.55 18.98
C LEU A 216 -11.55 27.28 17.92
N LYS A 217 -11.22 28.55 18.17
CA LYS A 217 -10.33 29.34 17.31
C LYS A 217 -8.99 29.56 17.99
N ASN A 218 -7.92 29.69 17.18
CA ASN A 218 -6.55 29.83 17.66
C ASN A 218 -6.19 28.77 18.69
N ALA A 219 -6.32 27.51 18.30
CA ALA A 219 -6.11 26.38 19.19
C ALA A 219 -4.63 26.19 19.52
N LYS A 220 -4.34 26.20 20.82
CA LYS A 220 -3.06 25.75 21.39
C LYS A 220 -3.29 24.33 21.93
N ILE A 221 -2.70 23.36 21.26
CA ILE A 221 -3.02 21.95 21.44
C ILE A 221 -1.88 21.28 22.21
N MET A 222 -2.24 20.58 23.27
CA MET A 222 -1.35 19.63 23.93
C MET A 222 -1.80 18.21 23.58
N VAL A 223 -0.93 17.47 22.93
CA VAL A 223 -1.12 16.04 22.67
C VAL A 223 -0.38 15.27 23.75
N ALA A 224 -1.09 14.37 24.44
CA ALA A 224 -0.53 13.68 25.59
C ALA A 224 -0.85 12.18 25.61
N ASN A 225 0.01 11.42 26.26
CA ASN A 225 -0.22 10.03 26.59
C ASN A 225 -0.07 9.84 28.10
N THR A 226 -1.14 10.11 28.85
CA THR A 226 -1.12 10.07 30.31
C THR A 226 -2.42 9.47 30.85
N ALA A 227 -2.34 8.85 32.04
CA ALA A 227 -3.51 8.35 32.74
C ALA A 227 -4.32 9.55 33.29
N MET A 228 -5.60 9.61 32.90
CA MET A 228 -6.58 10.61 33.37
C MET A 228 -7.76 9.89 34.05
N ASP A 229 -7.46 8.82 34.75
CA ASP A 229 -8.35 8.13 35.67
C ASP A 229 -8.14 8.66 37.10
N THR A 230 -9.08 8.33 38.02
CA THR A 230 -8.84 8.53 39.45
C THR A 230 -7.58 7.74 39.80
N ASP A 231 -6.57 8.45 40.33
CA ASP A 231 -5.23 7.92 40.57
C ASP A 231 -5.30 6.83 41.69
N LYS A 232 -5.81 5.67 41.30
CA LYS A 232 -5.82 4.49 42.17
C LYS A 232 -4.39 4.06 42.35
N VAL A 233 -3.95 3.99 43.59
CA VAL A 233 -2.63 3.48 43.95
C VAL A 233 -2.49 2.05 43.43
N LYS A 234 -1.91 1.88 42.27
CA LYS A 234 -1.61 0.59 41.65
C LYS A 234 -0.31 0.00 42.19
N ILE A 235 -0.26 -0.19 43.54
CA ILE A 235 0.86 -0.95 44.11
C ILE A 235 0.39 -2.40 44.21
N PHE A 236 0.96 -3.29 43.44
CA PHE A 236 0.73 -4.72 43.52
C PHE A 236 1.00 -5.20 44.97
N GLY A 237 -0.03 -5.74 45.59
CA GLY A 237 0.06 -6.30 46.96
C GLY A 237 -0.24 -5.33 48.12
N ALA A 238 -0.39 -4.02 47.88
CA ALA A 238 -0.83 -3.11 48.95
C ALA A 238 -2.36 -3.19 49.17
N ARG A 239 -2.76 -3.65 50.31
CA ARG A 239 -4.16 -3.58 50.78
C ARG A 239 -4.24 -2.52 51.88
N MET A 240 -4.99 -1.45 51.60
CA MET A 240 -5.28 -0.45 52.62
C MET A 240 -6.53 -0.88 53.38
N LYS A 241 -6.41 -1.14 54.70
CA LYS A 241 -7.55 -1.37 55.57
C LYS A 241 -8.17 -0.03 55.94
N VAL A 242 -9.40 0.18 55.52
CA VAL A 242 -10.17 1.37 55.87
C VAL A 242 -11.12 0.98 57.02
N ASP A 243 -10.87 1.52 58.20
CA ASP A 243 -11.60 1.17 59.41
C ASP A 243 -12.86 2.04 59.63
N SER A 244 -13.08 3.06 58.81
CA SER A 244 -14.25 3.93 58.92
C SER A 244 -14.63 4.58 57.56
N THR A 245 -15.93 4.89 57.43
CA THR A 245 -16.47 5.63 56.27
C THR A 245 -15.84 7.02 56.09
N GLY A 246 -15.39 7.67 57.17
CA GLY A 246 -14.71 8.95 57.13
C GLY A 246 -13.34 8.89 56.44
N LYS A 247 -12.56 7.85 56.71
CA LYS A 247 -11.24 7.65 56.02
C LYS A 247 -11.38 7.33 54.53
N LEU A 248 -12.49 6.65 54.16
CA LEU A 248 -12.76 6.41 52.73
C LEU A 248 -13.05 7.72 51.99
N ALA A 249 -13.87 8.60 52.61
CA ALA A 249 -14.16 9.92 52.02
C ALA A 249 -12.91 10.82 51.92
N GLU A 250 -11.99 10.73 52.90
CA GLU A 250 -10.70 11.45 52.85
C GLU A 250 -9.80 10.94 51.72
N LEU A 251 -9.77 9.62 51.46
CA LEU A 251 -9.05 9.02 50.36
C LEU A 251 -9.59 9.47 48.99
N GLU A 252 -10.90 9.40 48.82
CA GLU A 252 -11.54 9.89 47.58
C GLU A 252 -11.28 11.38 47.36
N LYS A 253 -11.32 12.19 48.40
CA LYS A 253 -10.98 13.60 48.33
C LYS A 253 -9.52 13.84 47.95
N SER A 254 -8.60 13.05 48.50
CA SER A 254 -7.17 13.11 48.19
C SER A 254 -6.87 12.70 46.72
N GLU A 255 -7.56 11.66 46.25
CA GLU A 255 -7.44 11.24 44.83
C GLU A 255 -7.97 12.30 43.87
N LYS A 256 -9.12 12.89 44.16
CA LYS A 256 -9.68 14.01 43.42
C LYS A 256 -8.77 15.23 43.41
N GLU A 257 -8.14 15.54 44.53
CA GLU A 257 -7.21 16.68 44.65
C GLU A 257 -5.93 16.46 43.87
N LYS A 258 -5.36 15.26 43.84
CA LYS A 258 -4.21 14.92 43.01
C LYS A 258 -4.54 15.10 41.52
N MET A 259 -5.70 14.66 41.07
CA MET A 259 -6.13 14.84 39.72
C MET A 259 -6.35 16.33 39.39
N ARG A 260 -6.91 17.11 40.32
CA ARG A 260 -7.03 18.56 40.16
C ARG A 260 -5.67 19.21 39.99
N GLN A 261 -4.66 18.88 40.80
CA GLN A 261 -3.31 19.39 40.68
C GLN A 261 -2.67 19.04 39.34
N LYS A 262 -2.94 17.83 38.80
CA LYS A 262 -2.48 17.42 37.49
C LYS A 262 -3.12 18.27 36.39
N VAL A 263 -4.43 18.48 36.43
CA VAL A 263 -5.13 19.36 35.47
C VAL A 263 -4.66 20.80 35.56
N GLU A 264 -4.39 21.31 36.77
CA GLU A 264 -3.81 22.66 36.98
C GLU A 264 -2.42 22.80 36.34
N ARG A 265 -1.55 21.78 36.45
CA ARG A 265 -0.26 21.76 35.75
C ARG A 265 -0.43 21.77 34.24
N ILE A 266 -1.36 20.97 33.71
CA ILE A 266 -1.67 20.97 32.27
C ILE A 266 -2.17 22.35 31.83
N LYS A 267 -3.06 22.97 32.59
CA LYS A 267 -3.57 24.32 32.34
C LYS A 267 -2.49 25.40 32.36
N ALA A 268 -1.46 25.25 33.22
CA ALA A 268 -0.35 26.17 33.32
C ALA A 268 0.46 26.33 32.01
N HIS A 269 0.34 25.38 31.07
CA HIS A 269 0.95 25.48 29.75
C HIS A 269 0.21 26.45 28.81
N GLY A 270 -0.90 27.02 29.22
CA GLY A 270 -1.68 28.00 28.44
C GLY A 270 -2.40 27.40 27.24
N ILE A 271 -2.79 26.13 27.34
CA ILE A 271 -3.52 25.40 26.31
C ILE A 271 -5.02 25.71 26.34
N ASN A 272 -5.68 25.52 25.22
CA ASN A 272 -7.14 25.55 25.12
C ASN A 272 -7.72 24.25 24.52
N CYS A 273 -6.86 23.32 24.08
CA CYS A 273 -7.24 21.99 23.66
C CYS A 273 -6.27 20.96 24.25
N PHE A 274 -6.83 19.90 24.85
CA PHE A 274 -6.09 18.77 25.40
C PHE A 274 -6.55 17.49 24.73
N ILE A 275 -5.62 16.77 24.11
CA ILE A 275 -5.91 15.51 23.40
C ILE A 275 -5.12 14.41 24.09
N ASN A 276 -5.81 13.41 24.60
CA ASN A 276 -5.18 12.32 25.34
C ASN A 276 -5.40 10.98 24.64
N ARG A 277 -4.33 10.19 24.53
CA ARG A 277 -4.43 8.82 24.02
C ARG A 277 -5.28 7.92 24.92
N GLN A 278 -5.16 8.09 26.25
CA GLN A 278 -5.91 7.30 27.22
C GLN A 278 -7.26 7.96 27.51
N LEU A 279 -8.16 7.17 28.08
CA LEU A 279 -9.47 7.67 28.51
C LEU A 279 -9.34 8.85 29.48
N ILE A 280 -10.25 9.80 29.36
CA ILE A 280 -10.43 10.89 30.31
C ILE A 280 -11.71 10.61 31.06
N TYR A 281 -11.59 10.34 32.38
CA TYR A 281 -12.76 10.06 33.23
C TYR A 281 -13.55 11.33 33.57
N ASN A 282 -14.78 11.15 34.02
CA ASN A 282 -15.73 12.26 34.25
C ASN A 282 -15.19 13.39 35.11
N TRP A 283 -14.39 13.08 36.15
CA TRP A 283 -13.86 14.10 37.02
C TRP A 283 -12.81 15.00 36.35
N PRO A 284 -11.77 14.50 35.73
CA PRO A 284 -10.86 15.34 34.90
C PRO A 284 -11.58 16.07 33.80
N GLU A 285 -12.53 15.42 33.10
CA GLU A 285 -13.33 16.05 32.05
C GLU A 285 -14.10 17.27 32.55
N GLN A 286 -14.74 17.15 33.71
CA GLN A 286 -15.41 18.28 34.35
C GLN A 286 -14.45 19.43 34.67
N LEU A 287 -13.25 19.13 35.17
CA LEU A 287 -12.22 20.14 35.45
C LEU A 287 -11.76 20.85 34.18
N PHE A 288 -11.62 20.16 33.05
CA PHE A 288 -11.32 20.76 31.75
C PHE A 288 -12.49 21.64 31.26
N THR A 289 -13.73 21.19 31.44
CA THR A 289 -14.92 21.96 31.09
C THR A 289 -15.00 23.25 31.90
N GLU A 290 -14.77 23.22 33.21
CA GLU A 290 -14.74 24.40 34.08
C GLU A 290 -13.60 25.37 33.71
N ALA A 291 -12.48 24.85 33.23
CA ALA A 291 -11.34 25.64 32.75
C ALA A 291 -11.53 26.20 31.33
N GLY A 292 -12.59 25.81 30.63
CA GLY A 292 -12.85 26.21 29.25
C GLY A 292 -11.89 25.54 28.25
N ILE A 293 -11.28 24.41 28.59
CA ILE A 293 -10.38 23.64 27.75
C ILE A 293 -11.17 22.53 27.06
N MET A 294 -11.05 22.46 25.73
CA MET A 294 -11.61 21.33 24.95
C MET A 294 -10.79 20.08 25.23
N SER A 295 -11.43 18.97 25.59
CA SER A 295 -10.77 17.69 25.79
C SER A 295 -11.26 16.65 24.79
N ILE A 296 -10.33 15.87 24.25
CA ILE A 296 -10.57 14.77 23.32
C ILE A 296 -9.89 13.55 23.89
N GLU A 297 -10.69 12.50 24.11
CA GLU A 297 -10.22 11.27 24.75
C GLU A 297 -10.03 10.13 23.75
N HIS A 298 -9.22 9.17 24.16
CA HIS A 298 -9.03 7.89 23.50
C HIS A 298 -8.65 8.00 22.01
N ALA A 299 -7.81 8.98 21.69
CA ALA A 299 -7.10 8.99 20.43
C ALA A 299 -6.15 7.79 20.42
N ASP A 300 -6.19 6.98 19.35
CA ASP A 300 -5.27 5.85 19.16
C ASP A 300 -3.81 6.33 18.99
N PHE A 301 -2.85 5.42 19.03
CA PHE A 301 -1.44 5.79 18.90
C PHE A 301 -1.16 6.52 17.59
N ASP A 302 -1.63 5.96 16.49
CA ASP A 302 -1.44 6.54 15.16
C ASP A 302 -2.15 7.89 15.03
N GLY A 303 -3.33 8.04 15.62
CA GLY A 303 -4.09 9.28 15.65
C GLY A 303 -3.37 10.41 16.39
N ILE A 304 -2.78 10.15 17.56
CA ILE A 304 -2.03 11.18 18.29
C ILE A 304 -0.70 11.54 17.63
N GLU A 305 -0.04 10.57 17.01
CA GLU A 305 1.20 10.82 16.26
C GLU A 305 0.94 11.69 15.04
N ARG A 306 -0.09 11.35 14.25
CA ARG A 306 -0.54 12.18 13.13
C ARG A 306 -0.93 13.58 13.57
N LEU A 307 -1.66 13.71 14.67
CA LEU A 307 -2.03 15.03 15.22
C LEU A 307 -0.82 15.84 15.64
N ALA A 308 0.17 15.24 16.29
CA ALA A 308 1.42 15.92 16.64
C ALA A 308 2.14 16.43 15.38
N LEU A 309 2.22 15.61 14.33
CA LEU A 309 2.83 15.98 13.05
C LEU A 309 2.05 17.09 12.32
N VAL A 310 0.72 17.02 12.33
CA VAL A 310 -0.16 18.01 11.67
C VAL A 310 -0.08 19.35 12.37
N THR A 311 -0.13 19.37 13.69
CA THR A 311 -0.16 20.59 14.49
C THR A 311 1.21 21.16 14.81
N GLY A 312 2.27 20.41 14.49
CA GLY A 312 3.66 20.81 14.78
C GLY A 312 4.06 20.69 16.26
N GLY A 313 3.24 19.99 17.08
CA GLY A 313 3.50 19.70 18.48
C GLY A 313 4.27 18.41 18.70
N GLU A 314 4.50 18.09 19.98
CA GLU A 314 5.08 16.82 20.42
C GLU A 314 4.17 16.13 21.43
N ILE A 315 4.26 14.80 21.53
CA ILE A 315 3.47 14.03 22.49
C ILE A 315 4.08 14.20 23.89
N ALA A 316 3.34 14.82 24.80
CA ALA A 316 3.75 15.04 26.16
C ALA A 316 3.44 13.85 27.07
N SER A 317 4.41 13.46 27.89
CA SER A 317 4.23 12.46 28.96
C SER A 317 4.33 13.06 30.37
N THR A 318 5.01 14.21 30.50
CA THR A 318 5.20 14.94 31.75
C THR A 318 4.75 16.40 31.62
N PHE A 319 4.29 17.00 32.73
CA PHE A 319 3.66 18.32 32.74
C PHE A 319 4.31 19.25 33.76
N ASP A 320 5.51 18.94 34.24
CA ASP A 320 6.14 19.66 35.33
C ASP A 320 6.74 21.02 34.90
N HIS A 321 7.18 21.12 33.63
CA HIS A 321 7.81 22.32 33.10
C HIS A 321 7.19 22.76 31.79
N PRO A 322 6.51 23.92 31.73
CA PRO A 322 5.89 24.43 30.51
C PRO A 322 6.85 24.59 29.32
N ASP A 323 8.10 24.94 29.59
CA ASP A 323 9.11 25.19 28.54
C ASP A 323 9.64 23.91 27.85
N THR A 324 9.37 22.75 28.41
CA THR A 324 9.83 21.46 27.88
C THR A 324 8.86 20.81 26.91
N VAL A 325 7.62 21.30 26.83
CA VAL A 325 6.54 20.73 26.02
C VAL A 325 6.32 21.61 24.81
N LYS A 326 6.49 21.04 23.61
CA LYS A 326 6.18 21.73 22.37
C LYS A 326 4.69 21.56 22.05
N LEU A 327 3.96 22.67 22.15
CA LEU A 327 2.54 22.70 21.86
C LEU A 327 2.28 22.70 20.35
N GLY A 328 1.21 22.03 19.93
CA GLY A 328 0.67 22.13 18.58
C GLY A 328 -0.19 23.38 18.42
N HIS A 329 -0.36 23.81 17.18
CA HIS A 329 -1.19 24.96 16.82
C HIS A 329 -2.07 24.66 15.60
N CYS A 330 -3.32 25.11 15.62
CA CYS A 330 -4.16 25.24 14.45
C CYS A 330 -5.13 26.42 14.61
N ASP A 331 -5.61 26.96 13.48
CA ASP A 331 -6.50 28.12 13.50
C ASP A 331 -7.90 27.77 14.00
N THR A 332 -8.41 26.61 13.63
CA THR A 332 -9.78 26.20 13.99
C THR A 332 -9.86 24.70 14.26
N ILE A 333 -10.52 24.34 15.36
CA ILE A 333 -11.02 23.00 15.64
C ILE A 333 -12.53 23.10 15.65
N GLU A 334 -13.21 22.24 14.89
CA GLU A 334 -14.66 22.22 14.85
C GLU A 334 -15.20 20.80 14.68
N GLU A 335 -16.40 20.60 15.21
CA GLU A 335 -17.17 19.39 15.01
C GLU A 335 -17.83 19.44 13.64
N VAL A 336 -17.63 18.42 12.82
CA VAL A 336 -18.21 18.27 11.48
C VAL A 336 -19.00 16.99 11.37
N ILE A 337 -20.08 17.01 10.61
CA ILE A 337 -20.91 15.82 10.36
C ILE A 337 -20.55 15.30 8.96
N ILE A 338 -20.13 14.03 8.90
CA ILE A 338 -19.87 13.34 7.65
C ILE A 338 -20.70 12.06 7.64
N GLY A 339 -21.72 12.01 6.79
CA GLY A 339 -22.71 10.94 6.84
C GLY A 339 -23.57 11.03 8.10
N GLU A 340 -23.58 9.97 8.89
CA GLU A 340 -24.30 9.91 10.18
C GLU A 340 -23.39 10.20 11.38
N ASP A 341 -22.08 10.28 11.17
CA ASP A 341 -21.09 10.42 12.23
C ASP A 341 -20.64 11.86 12.42
N THR A 342 -20.37 12.17 13.69
CA THR A 342 -19.80 13.44 14.11
C THR A 342 -18.30 13.27 14.32
N LEU A 343 -17.49 14.05 13.60
CA LEU A 343 -16.05 13.99 13.58
C LEU A 343 -15.45 15.34 13.98
N ILE A 344 -14.17 15.38 14.31
CA ILE A 344 -13.47 16.59 14.69
C ILE A 344 -12.51 16.99 13.57
N ARG A 345 -12.68 18.19 13.00
CA ARG A 345 -11.82 18.76 11.98
C ARG A 345 -10.85 19.78 12.56
N PHE A 346 -9.59 19.63 12.19
CA PHE A 346 -8.52 20.57 12.48
C PHE A 346 -8.15 21.28 11.18
N SER A 347 -8.18 22.59 11.15
CA SER A 347 -7.89 23.40 9.97
C SER A 347 -6.99 24.60 10.27
N GLY A 348 -6.24 25.08 9.25
CA GLY A 348 -5.30 26.17 9.39
C GLY A 348 -4.06 25.76 10.19
N MET A 349 -3.21 24.92 9.61
CA MET A 349 -1.98 24.45 10.26
C MET A 349 -0.90 25.54 10.21
N GLY A 350 -0.22 25.76 11.34
CA GLY A 350 0.87 26.70 11.44
C GLY A 350 2.14 26.27 10.69
N GLU A 351 3.13 27.17 10.63
CA GLU A 351 4.46 26.88 10.06
C GLU A 351 5.10 25.68 10.76
N GLY A 352 5.49 24.66 9.98
CA GLY A 352 6.07 23.39 10.46
C GLY A 352 5.07 22.26 10.72
N GLY A 353 3.77 22.53 10.58
CA GLY A 353 2.72 21.50 10.57
C GLY A 353 2.39 20.97 9.18
N GLY A 354 1.36 20.11 9.08
CA GLY A 354 0.82 19.65 7.80
C GLY A 354 1.52 18.44 7.17
N LYS A 355 2.35 17.70 7.92
CA LYS A 355 3.03 16.49 7.44
C LYS A 355 2.18 15.22 7.52
N ALA A 356 0.91 15.35 7.79
CA ALA A 356 -0.07 14.28 7.74
C ALA A 356 -1.37 14.83 7.13
N CYS A 357 -2.22 13.96 6.65
CA CYS A 357 -3.50 14.36 6.03
C CYS A 357 -4.56 13.29 6.21
N THR A 358 -5.81 13.68 5.93
CA THR A 358 -6.96 12.78 5.97
C THR A 358 -7.65 12.75 4.62
N ILE A 359 -7.88 11.55 4.12
CA ILE A 359 -8.70 11.28 2.93
C ILE A 359 -10.03 10.73 3.41
N VAL A 360 -11.13 11.32 2.98
CA VAL A 360 -12.47 10.85 3.27
C VAL A 360 -13.03 10.15 2.05
N LEU A 361 -13.27 8.84 2.18
CA LEU A 361 -13.90 8.03 1.14
C LEU A 361 -15.40 7.96 1.37
N ARG A 362 -16.17 8.25 0.31
CA ARG A 362 -17.61 8.15 0.26
C ARG A 362 -18.01 7.06 -0.73
N GLY A 363 -19.08 6.32 -0.44
CA GLY A 363 -19.55 5.27 -1.34
C GLY A 363 -20.82 4.60 -0.84
N ALA A 364 -21.47 3.85 -1.72
CA ALA A 364 -22.78 3.26 -1.45
C ALA A 364 -22.72 2.06 -0.49
N THR A 365 -21.63 1.29 -0.48
CA THR A 365 -21.49 0.07 0.32
C THR A 365 -20.12 0.00 0.99
N GLU A 366 -20.02 -0.71 2.11
CA GLU A 366 -18.75 -0.95 2.81
C GLU A 366 -17.75 -1.72 1.94
N GLN A 367 -18.21 -2.73 1.19
CA GLN A 367 -17.35 -3.51 0.29
C GLN A 367 -16.72 -2.63 -0.80
N LEU A 368 -17.50 -1.68 -1.34
CA LEU A 368 -16.99 -0.72 -2.32
C LEU A 368 -15.94 0.21 -1.70
N LEU A 369 -16.17 0.65 -0.46
CA LEU A 369 -15.24 1.51 0.27
C LEU A 369 -13.96 0.76 0.64
N ASP A 370 -14.04 -0.51 1.00
CA ASP A 370 -12.88 -1.34 1.31
C ASP A 370 -12.00 -1.57 0.07
N GLU A 371 -12.61 -1.80 -1.09
CA GLU A 371 -11.86 -1.93 -2.35
C GLU A 371 -11.31 -0.59 -2.83
N ALA A 372 -12.06 0.51 -2.62
CA ALA A 372 -11.57 1.86 -2.91
C ALA A 372 -10.36 2.23 -2.04
N GLU A 373 -10.38 1.88 -0.75
CA GLU A 373 -9.25 2.07 0.16
C GLU A 373 -8.02 1.30 -0.30
N ARG A 374 -8.17 0.01 -0.65
CA ARG A 374 -7.06 -0.80 -1.19
C ARG A 374 -6.49 -0.22 -2.48
N SER A 375 -7.37 0.15 -3.40
CA SER A 375 -6.98 0.77 -4.67
C SER A 375 -6.21 2.07 -4.48
N LEU A 376 -6.67 2.90 -3.54
CA LEU A 376 -6.00 4.15 -3.18
C LEU A 376 -4.67 3.89 -2.47
N HIS A 377 -4.61 2.90 -1.58
CA HIS A 377 -3.38 2.49 -0.90
C HIS A 377 -2.29 2.08 -1.90
N ASP A 378 -2.63 1.29 -2.92
CA ASP A 378 -1.69 0.91 -3.97
C ASP A 378 -1.13 2.14 -4.71
N ALA A 379 -2.01 3.08 -5.07
CA ALA A 379 -1.58 4.33 -5.70
C ALA A 379 -0.65 5.15 -4.79
N LEU A 380 -1.00 5.30 -3.52
CA LEU A 380 -0.18 6.01 -2.52
C LEU A 380 1.18 5.33 -2.32
N ALA A 381 1.20 3.99 -2.24
CA ALA A 381 2.41 3.21 -2.08
C ALA A 381 3.37 3.41 -3.27
N VAL A 382 2.87 3.28 -4.49
CA VAL A 382 3.68 3.52 -5.70
C VAL A 382 4.21 4.95 -5.73
N LEU A 383 3.36 5.96 -5.47
CA LEU A 383 3.77 7.36 -5.47
C LEU A 383 4.83 7.64 -4.41
N SER A 384 4.71 7.06 -3.21
CA SER A 384 5.72 7.19 -2.15
C SER A 384 7.08 6.64 -2.58
N GLN A 385 7.08 5.52 -3.33
CA GLN A 385 8.30 4.94 -3.89
C GLN A 385 8.89 5.80 -5.01
N VAL A 386 8.06 6.46 -5.83
CA VAL A 386 8.52 7.38 -6.88
C VAL A 386 9.15 8.64 -6.28
N VAL A 387 8.71 9.09 -5.12
CA VAL A 387 9.37 10.20 -4.41
C VAL A 387 10.81 9.82 -3.99
N LYS A 388 11.05 8.54 -3.61
CA LYS A 388 12.40 8.03 -3.30
C LYS A 388 13.24 7.79 -4.55
N GLU A 389 12.64 7.19 -5.58
CA GLU A 389 13.30 6.81 -6.84
C GLU A 389 12.52 7.42 -8.02
N PRO A 390 12.86 8.65 -8.42
CA PRO A 390 12.04 9.45 -9.33
C PRO A 390 12.15 9.06 -10.82
N ARG A 391 12.76 7.92 -11.11
CA ARG A 391 12.81 7.40 -12.48
C ARG A 391 11.49 6.75 -12.87
N VAL A 392 11.06 7.02 -14.07
CA VAL A 392 9.81 6.52 -14.64
C VAL A 392 10.06 5.80 -15.95
N THR A 393 9.17 4.87 -16.29
CA THR A 393 9.16 4.10 -17.52
C THR A 393 7.79 4.15 -18.17
N LEU A 394 7.68 3.75 -19.42
CA LEU A 394 6.42 3.72 -20.15
C LEU A 394 5.69 2.38 -19.89
N GLY A 395 4.39 2.46 -19.69
CA GLY A 395 3.51 1.31 -19.52
C GLY A 395 2.95 0.76 -20.84
N GLY A 396 1.80 0.09 -20.77
CA GLY A 396 1.12 -0.45 -21.96
C GLY A 396 1.93 -1.53 -22.70
N GLY A 397 2.80 -2.28 -21.99
CA GLY A 397 3.65 -3.30 -22.60
C GLY A 397 4.90 -2.75 -23.30
N CYS A 398 5.09 -1.43 -23.33
CA CYS A 398 6.24 -0.77 -23.96
C CYS A 398 7.55 -1.19 -23.30
N ALA A 399 7.66 -1.09 -21.97
CA ALA A 399 8.87 -1.45 -21.24
C ALA A 399 9.23 -2.94 -21.43
N GLU A 400 8.25 -3.82 -21.37
CA GLU A 400 8.41 -5.26 -21.59
C GLU A 400 8.94 -5.55 -23.00
N MET A 401 8.44 -4.83 -24.02
CA MET A 401 8.87 -5.01 -25.40
C MET A 401 10.29 -4.48 -25.64
N VAL A 402 10.66 -3.36 -25.01
CA VAL A 402 12.03 -2.81 -25.05
C VAL A 402 13.01 -3.79 -24.38
N MET A 403 12.64 -4.35 -23.24
CA MET A 403 13.45 -5.39 -22.58
C MET A 403 13.58 -6.64 -23.45
N ALA A 404 12.48 -7.12 -24.04
CA ALA A 404 12.48 -8.28 -24.93
C ALA A 404 13.41 -8.09 -26.13
N LYS A 405 13.39 -6.90 -26.76
CA LYS A 405 14.32 -6.55 -27.85
C LYS A 405 15.79 -6.64 -27.42
N ALA A 406 16.12 -6.16 -26.23
CA ALA A 406 17.50 -6.23 -25.72
C ALA A 406 17.92 -7.68 -25.45
N VAL A 407 17.03 -8.49 -24.92
CA VAL A 407 17.25 -9.92 -24.68
C VAL A 407 17.42 -10.68 -26.00
N ASP A 408 16.58 -10.42 -27.01
CA ASP A 408 16.73 -11.01 -28.36
C ASP A 408 18.09 -10.64 -28.99
N SER A 409 18.53 -9.40 -28.82
CA SER A 409 19.84 -8.94 -29.31
C SER A 409 21.01 -9.64 -28.60
N LEU A 410 20.85 -9.95 -27.31
CA LEU A 410 21.79 -10.75 -26.54
C LEU A 410 21.80 -12.20 -27.02
N ALA A 411 20.65 -12.80 -27.26
CA ALA A 411 20.50 -14.17 -27.71
C ALA A 411 21.27 -14.45 -29.02
N GLN A 412 21.30 -13.48 -29.94
CA GLN A 412 22.06 -13.61 -31.19
C GLN A 412 23.59 -13.71 -30.98
N LYS A 413 24.09 -13.24 -29.84
CA LYS A 413 25.53 -13.23 -29.51
C LYS A 413 25.97 -14.46 -28.70
N ILE A 414 25.02 -15.19 -28.12
CA ILE A 414 25.29 -16.34 -27.25
C ILE A 414 25.28 -17.64 -28.06
N PRO A 415 26.34 -18.45 -28.03
CA PRO A 415 26.36 -19.74 -28.71
C PRO A 415 25.71 -20.85 -27.87
N GLY A 416 25.24 -21.89 -28.53
CA GLY A 416 24.81 -23.14 -27.90
C GLY A 416 23.44 -23.11 -27.24
N LYS A 417 23.20 -24.05 -26.34
CA LYS A 417 21.88 -24.28 -25.69
C LYS A 417 21.43 -23.11 -24.80
N LYS A 418 22.35 -22.30 -24.27
CA LYS A 418 22.02 -21.12 -23.46
C LYS A 418 21.21 -20.08 -24.26
N ARG A 419 21.47 -19.95 -25.57
CA ARG A 419 20.70 -19.08 -26.47
C ARG A 419 19.22 -19.38 -26.40
N ILE A 420 18.85 -20.67 -26.42
CA ILE A 420 17.44 -21.10 -26.39
C ILE A 420 16.75 -20.63 -25.10
N ALA A 421 17.46 -20.69 -23.96
CA ALA A 421 16.95 -20.20 -22.68
C ALA A 421 16.77 -18.65 -22.69
N VAL A 422 17.71 -17.92 -23.30
CA VAL A 422 17.62 -16.46 -23.44
C VAL A 422 16.42 -16.08 -24.35
N ASP A 423 16.22 -16.77 -25.47
CA ASP A 423 15.06 -16.59 -26.36
C ASP A 423 13.74 -16.88 -25.63
N ALA A 424 13.71 -17.90 -24.77
CA ALA A 424 12.55 -18.25 -23.94
C ALA A 424 12.20 -17.13 -22.94
N PHE A 425 13.21 -16.49 -22.34
CA PHE A 425 12.99 -15.35 -21.46
C PHE A 425 12.35 -14.16 -22.19
N SER A 426 12.83 -13.85 -23.40
CA SER A 426 12.24 -12.83 -24.25
C SER A 426 10.79 -13.15 -24.61
N THR A 427 10.48 -14.43 -24.88
CA THR A 427 9.12 -14.89 -25.15
C THR A 427 8.20 -14.70 -23.94
N ALA A 428 8.69 -15.00 -22.74
CA ALA A 428 7.95 -14.78 -21.49
C ALA A 428 7.65 -13.27 -21.25
N LEU A 429 8.61 -12.39 -21.51
CA LEU A 429 8.38 -10.93 -21.43
C LEU A 429 7.27 -10.46 -22.38
N ARG A 430 7.20 -11.00 -23.58
CA ARG A 430 6.15 -10.68 -24.57
C ARG A 430 4.78 -11.20 -24.19
N GLN A 431 4.68 -12.17 -23.28
CA GLN A 431 3.38 -12.64 -22.79
C GLN A 431 2.63 -11.59 -21.98
N LEU A 432 3.31 -10.67 -21.28
CA LEU A 432 2.62 -9.62 -20.54
C LEU A 432 1.77 -8.72 -21.45
N PRO A 433 2.30 -8.09 -22.52
CA PRO A 433 1.45 -7.35 -23.47
C PRO A 433 0.43 -8.24 -24.19
N THR A 434 0.71 -9.53 -24.42
CA THR A 434 -0.26 -10.46 -25.00
C THR A 434 -1.48 -10.63 -24.08
N ILE A 435 -1.25 -10.87 -22.80
CA ILE A 435 -2.33 -11.01 -21.80
C ILE A 435 -3.11 -9.70 -21.65
N LEU A 436 -2.44 -8.55 -21.69
CA LEU A 436 -3.12 -7.25 -21.67
C LEU A 436 -4.09 -7.07 -22.84
N ALA A 437 -3.69 -7.46 -24.05
CA ALA A 437 -4.53 -7.42 -25.25
C ALA A 437 -5.68 -8.45 -25.18
N ASP A 438 -5.40 -9.66 -24.70
CA ASP A 438 -6.42 -10.72 -24.51
C ASP A 438 -7.49 -10.26 -23.51
N ASN A 439 -7.11 -9.70 -22.38
CA ASN A 439 -8.04 -9.18 -21.36
C ASN A 439 -8.88 -8.01 -21.89
N ALA A 440 -8.36 -7.26 -22.86
CA ALA A 440 -9.10 -6.20 -23.52
C ALA A 440 -10.04 -6.71 -24.63
N GLY A 441 -9.99 -8.01 -24.94
CA GLY A 441 -10.80 -8.61 -26.01
C GLY A 441 -10.33 -8.24 -27.41
N LEU A 442 -9.04 -7.90 -27.58
CA LEU A 442 -8.41 -7.50 -28.83
C LEU A 442 -7.67 -8.68 -29.47
N ASP A 443 -7.36 -8.56 -30.78
CA ASP A 443 -6.47 -9.53 -31.45
C ASP A 443 -5.03 -9.36 -30.94
N SER A 444 -4.69 -10.08 -29.89
CA SER A 444 -3.38 -10.03 -29.25
C SER A 444 -2.24 -10.44 -30.19
N SER A 445 -2.49 -11.40 -31.07
CA SER A 445 -1.49 -11.90 -32.01
C SER A 445 -1.08 -10.83 -33.00
N ALA A 446 -2.05 -10.14 -33.60
CA ALA A 446 -1.81 -9.05 -34.54
C ALA A 446 -1.13 -7.86 -33.85
N LEU A 447 -1.70 -7.38 -32.73
CA LEU A 447 -1.23 -6.19 -32.01
C LEU A 447 0.18 -6.36 -31.43
N VAL A 448 0.47 -7.49 -30.80
CA VAL A 448 1.81 -7.74 -30.23
C VAL A 448 2.87 -7.92 -31.30
N SER A 449 2.51 -8.53 -32.44
CA SER A 449 3.42 -8.63 -33.59
C SER A 449 3.73 -7.27 -34.19
N GLU A 450 2.72 -6.41 -34.33
CA GLU A 450 2.89 -5.04 -34.81
C GLU A 450 3.71 -4.19 -33.84
N LEU A 451 3.40 -4.23 -32.53
CA LEU A 451 4.16 -3.56 -31.48
C LEU A 451 5.64 -3.98 -31.49
N ARG A 452 5.88 -5.29 -31.64
CA ARG A 452 7.24 -5.80 -31.81
C ARG A 452 7.94 -5.18 -33.02
N SER A 453 7.26 -5.13 -34.16
CA SER A 453 7.81 -4.54 -35.38
C SER A 453 8.17 -3.07 -35.19
N GLU A 454 7.30 -2.28 -34.57
CA GLU A 454 7.56 -0.85 -34.30
C GLU A 454 8.75 -0.63 -33.37
N VAL A 455 8.80 -1.36 -32.25
CA VAL A 455 9.92 -1.25 -31.30
C VAL A 455 11.24 -1.66 -31.96
N TYR A 456 11.23 -2.67 -32.84
CA TYR A 456 12.43 -3.09 -33.58
C TYR A 456 12.88 -2.05 -34.60
N ARG A 457 11.96 -1.29 -35.19
CA ARG A 457 12.24 -0.14 -36.08
C ARG A 457 12.82 1.08 -35.36
N GLY A 458 12.83 1.06 -34.02
CA GLY A 458 13.40 2.14 -33.20
C GLY A 458 12.37 3.00 -32.47
N MET A 459 11.08 2.75 -32.63
CA MET A 459 10.00 3.43 -31.89
C MET A 459 9.89 2.86 -30.47
N SER A 460 10.77 3.31 -29.58
CA SER A 460 10.89 2.79 -28.22
C SER A 460 9.83 3.33 -27.24
N THR A 461 8.89 4.15 -27.71
CA THR A 461 7.80 4.73 -26.91
C THR A 461 6.44 4.12 -27.24
N SER A 462 6.36 3.27 -28.26
CA SER A 462 5.13 2.60 -28.68
C SER A 462 4.67 1.55 -27.66
N GLY A 463 3.39 1.53 -27.38
CA GLY A 463 2.73 0.55 -26.51
C GLY A 463 1.28 0.33 -26.92
N LEU A 464 0.58 -0.55 -26.19
CA LEU A 464 -0.81 -0.91 -26.47
C LEU A 464 -1.77 0.13 -25.89
N ASP A 465 -2.60 0.71 -26.73
CA ASP A 465 -3.79 1.45 -26.31
C ASP A 465 -4.96 0.47 -26.16
N LEU A 466 -5.33 0.21 -24.92
CA LEU A 466 -6.37 -0.74 -24.54
C LEU A 466 -7.72 -0.06 -24.21
N LEU A 467 -7.73 1.27 -24.15
CA LEU A 467 -8.90 2.04 -23.74
C LEU A 467 -9.71 2.55 -24.93
N THR A 468 -9.05 2.87 -26.03
CA THR A 468 -9.72 3.30 -27.26
C THR A 468 -10.49 2.12 -27.88
N PRO A 469 -11.73 2.33 -28.35
CA PRO A 469 -12.49 1.29 -29.04
C PRO A 469 -11.73 0.76 -30.27
N GLY A 470 -11.58 -0.57 -30.33
CA GLY A 470 -10.79 -1.24 -31.37
C GLY A 470 -9.32 -1.42 -31.07
N GLY A 471 -8.81 -0.75 -30.05
CA GLY A 471 -7.42 -0.83 -29.63
C GLY A 471 -6.45 -0.25 -30.66
N GLY A 472 -5.15 -0.37 -30.40
CA GLY A 472 -4.13 0.05 -31.34
C GLY A 472 -2.76 0.17 -30.69
N ILE A 473 -1.80 0.64 -31.49
CA ILE A 473 -0.45 0.98 -31.03
C ILE A 473 -0.33 2.50 -31.07
N THR A 474 0.10 3.07 -29.95
CA THR A 474 0.20 4.52 -29.78
C THR A 474 1.44 4.86 -28.96
N ASP A 475 1.92 6.09 -29.07
CA ASP A 475 2.99 6.59 -28.19
C ASP A 475 2.46 6.71 -26.74
N MET A 476 3.04 5.95 -25.82
CA MET A 476 2.64 5.93 -24.42
C MET A 476 2.93 7.24 -23.67
N ARG A 477 3.83 8.07 -24.18
CA ARG A 477 4.07 9.41 -23.62
C ARG A 477 2.91 10.34 -23.91
N GLU A 478 2.37 10.29 -25.11
CA GLU A 478 1.20 11.10 -25.51
C GLU A 478 -0.05 10.68 -24.76
N LEU A 479 -0.24 9.38 -24.55
CA LEU A 479 -1.33 8.85 -23.73
C LEU A 479 -1.16 9.08 -22.23
N GLY A 480 0.05 9.40 -21.77
CA GLY A 480 0.37 9.56 -20.36
C GLY A 480 0.31 8.24 -19.56
N VAL A 481 0.62 7.11 -20.21
CA VAL A 481 0.70 5.79 -19.56
C VAL A 481 2.13 5.58 -19.07
N VAL A 482 2.35 5.95 -17.82
CA VAL A 482 3.65 5.95 -17.17
C VAL A 482 3.61 5.06 -15.93
N GLU A 483 4.69 4.35 -15.67
CA GLU A 483 4.85 3.47 -14.51
C GLU A 483 6.19 3.73 -13.80
N SER A 484 6.27 3.37 -12.53
CA SER A 484 7.51 3.49 -11.77
C SER A 484 8.60 2.56 -12.32
N TYR A 485 9.81 3.09 -12.51
CA TYR A 485 10.98 2.27 -12.83
C TYR A 485 11.25 1.20 -11.76
N LYS A 486 11.13 1.58 -10.48
CA LYS A 486 11.34 0.66 -9.35
C LYS A 486 10.36 -0.51 -9.40
N LEU A 487 9.09 -0.25 -9.73
CA LEU A 487 8.06 -1.28 -9.90
C LEU A 487 8.47 -2.30 -10.96
N LYS A 488 8.78 -1.85 -12.18
CA LYS A 488 9.16 -2.75 -13.29
C LYS A 488 10.45 -3.52 -12.99
N LYS A 489 11.43 -2.86 -12.38
CA LYS A 489 12.66 -3.50 -11.95
C LYS A 489 12.40 -4.62 -10.93
N ALA A 490 11.57 -4.35 -9.92
CA ALA A 490 11.22 -5.35 -8.90
C ALA A 490 10.47 -6.53 -9.52
N VAL A 491 9.50 -6.28 -10.42
CA VAL A 491 8.76 -7.35 -11.12
C VAL A 491 9.70 -8.29 -11.87
N VAL A 492 10.61 -7.77 -12.67
CA VAL A 492 11.53 -8.59 -13.48
C VAL A 492 12.52 -9.34 -12.59
N SER A 493 13.09 -8.68 -11.58
CA SER A 493 14.05 -9.29 -10.67
C SER A 493 13.41 -10.42 -9.86
N SER A 494 12.30 -10.14 -9.19
CA SER A 494 11.62 -11.12 -8.31
C SER A 494 11.05 -12.29 -9.10
N ALA A 495 10.48 -12.06 -10.28
CA ALA A 495 9.98 -13.13 -11.14
C ALA A 495 11.12 -14.04 -11.64
N SER A 496 12.25 -13.46 -12.03
CA SER A 496 13.42 -14.21 -12.49
C SER A 496 14.03 -15.04 -11.36
N GLU A 497 14.16 -14.47 -10.16
CA GLU A 497 14.69 -15.19 -8.98
C GLU A 497 13.76 -16.32 -8.55
N ALA A 498 12.46 -16.14 -8.57
CA ALA A 498 11.50 -17.18 -8.26
C ALA A 498 11.53 -18.31 -9.28
N ALA A 499 11.59 -18.00 -10.57
CA ALA A 499 11.72 -19.00 -11.62
C ALA A 499 13.03 -19.80 -11.46
N GLU A 500 14.15 -19.13 -11.16
CA GLU A 500 15.43 -19.78 -10.90
C GLU A 500 15.36 -20.70 -9.68
N LEU A 501 14.74 -20.24 -8.58
CA LEU A 501 14.59 -21.04 -7.36
C LEU A 501 13.82 -22.33 -7.64
N LEU A 502 12.71 -22.25 -8.36
CA LEU A 502 11.85 -23.40 -8.67
C LEU A 502 12.51 -24.37 -9.67
N LEU A 503 13.28 -23.86 -10.63
CA LEU A 503 14.04 -24.68 -11.58
C LEU A 503 15.13 -25.52 -10.94
N ARG A 504 15.64 -25.12 -9.77
CA ARG A 504 16.64 -25.88 -9.01
C ARG A 504 16.06 -27.05 -8.23
N VAL A 505 14.75 -27.09 -8.06
CA VAL A 505 14.09 -28.14 -7.27
C VAL A 505 14.12 -29.46 -8.01
N ASP A 506 14.62 -30.49 -7.36
CA ASP A 506 14.58 -31.88 -7.84
C ASP A 506 13.80 -32.80 -6.89
N ASN A 507 13.48 -32.33 -5.69
CA ASN A 507 12.80 -33.09 -4.66
C ASN A 507 11.86 -32.19 -3.84
N ILE A 508 10.64 -32.69 -3.57
CA ILE A 508 9.69 -32.06 -2.65
C ILE A 508 9.47 -32.99 -1.47
N ILE A 509 9.92 -32.58 -0.29
CA ILE A 509 9.87 -33.38 0.93
C ILE A 509 8.91 -32.71 1.91
N ARG A 510 7.83 -33.44 2.27
CA ARG A 510 6.91 -32.96 3.30
C ARG A 510 7.45 -33.31 4.68
N ALA A 511 7.90 -32.32 5.44
CA ALA A 511 8.35 -32.48 6.81
C ALA A 511 7.18 -32.75 7.76
N ALA A 512 7.42 -33.62 8.77
CA ALA A 512 6.44 -33.81 9.84
C ALA A 512 6.30 -32.54 10.69
N PRO A 513 5.11 -32.23 11.22
CA PRO A 513 4.93 -31.10 12.13
C PRO A 513 5.83 -31.27 13.36
N ARG A 514 6.60 -30.22 13.70
CA ARG A 514 7.38 -30.23 14.94
C ARG A 514 6.43 -30.35 16.13
N ARG A 515 6.56 -31.41 16.95
CA ARG A 515 5.93 -31.45 18.27
C ARG A 515 6.49 -30.28 19.09
N ARG A 516 5.65 -29.34 19.48
CA ARG A 516 6.01 -28.40 20.53
C ARG A 516 6.21 -29.22 21.81
N GLU A 517 7.44 -29.36 22.25
CA GLU A 517 7.72 -29.78 23.63
C GLU A 517 7.09 -28.71 24.53
N ARG A 518 6.09 -29.13 25.32
CA ARG A 518 5.57 -28.30 26.40
C ARG A 518 6.68 -28.18 27.44
N MET A 519 7.34 -27.01 27.51
CA MET A 519 8.05 -26.60 28.72
C MET A 519 7.06 -26.24 29.81
#